data_e35c36401de3cb1fb769c299fff58d8b
#
_entry.id   e35c36401de3cb1fb769c299fff58d8b
#
_cell.length_a   1.000
_cell.length_b   1.000
_cell.length_c   1.000
_cell.angle_alpha   90.00
_cell.angle_beta   90.00
_cell.angle_gamma   90.00
#
_symmetry.space_group_name_H-M   'P 1'
#
loop_
_entity.id
_entity.type
_entity.pdbx_description
1 polymer ?
#
loop_
_entity_poly.entity_id
_entity_poly.type
_entity_poly.pdbx_seq_one_letter_code
_entity_poly.pdbx_strand_id
1 'polypeptide(L)'
;VKEIWKYGLNLSKTIIRFFPTFTLHDETHIENVCDWMNKLLGDKRNNLKAVEVALLLLAASCHDIGMSVSVQQEQELASNSETWEWREFFRTNPKDGAEFQKTGDLSDRMLRSFVRVNHHKRVAEQLNSKLWPSGLSQEGLDRETLIRLCQSHGEPLDHLRDSGYEEYDLGLCAVLL
;
A
#
# COMPACT_ATOMS: atom_id res chain seq x y z
N VAL A 1 4.03 9.60 14.93
CA VAL A 1 3.38 10.07 13.69
C VAL A 1 4.41 10.63 12.72
N LYS A 2 5.13 11.71 13.06
CA LYS A 2 6.08 12.42 12.17
C LYS A 2 7.16 11.50 11.57
N GLU A 3 7.70 10.57 12.32
CA GLU A 3 8.76 9.67 11.85
C GLU A 3 8.20 8.66 10.82
N ILE A 4 7.00 8.13 11.06
CA ILE A 4 6.34 7.21 10.12
C ILE A 4 5.96 7.95 8.84
N TRP A 5 5.43 9.18 8.95
CA TRP A 5 5.16 10.04 7.79
C TRP A 5 6.39 10.25 6.92
N LYS A 6 7.51 10.66 7.54
CA LYS A 6 8.79 10.85 6.82
C LYS A 6 9.29 9.56 6.19
N TYR A 7 9.12 8.44 6.88
CA TYR A 7 9.49 7.14 6.34
C TYR A 7 8.68 6.81 5.09
N GLY A 8 7.36 6.91 5.15
CA GLY A 8 6.46 6.71 4.00
C GLY A 8 6.86 7.58 2.82
N LEU A 9 7.02 8.90 3.06
CA LEU A 9 7.44 9.86 2.05
C LEU A 9 8.80 9.52 1.41
N ASN A 10 9.80 9.15 2.21
CA ASN A 10 11.11 8.80 1.68
C ASN A 10 11.08 7.51 0.87
N LEU A 11 10.29 6.52 1.29
CA LEU A 11 10.16 5.26 0.58
C LEU A 11 9.39 5.44 -0.73
N SER A 12 8.35 6.27 -0.73
CA SER A 12 7.57 6.59 -1.94
C SER A 12 8.44 7.20 -3.05
N LYS A 13 9.40 8.05 -2.71
CA LYS A 13 10.36 8.63 -3.67
C LYS A 13 11.24 7.57 -4.36
N THR A 14 11.39 6.38 -3.79
CA THR A 14 12.18 5.30 -4.38
C THR A 14 11.39 4.49 -5.42
N ILE A 15 10.08 4.65 -5.48
CA ILE A 15 9.19 3.94 -6.42
C ILE A 15 9.61 4.17 -7.87
N ILE A 16 10.04 5.41 -8.20
CA ILE A 16 10.48 5.79 -9.56
C ILE A 16 11.64 4.93 -10.06
N ARG A 17 12.48 4.39 -9.18
CA ARG A 17 13.59 3.50 -9.57
C ARG A 17 13.06 2.23 -10.26
N PHE A 18 12.01 1.66 -9.71
CA PHE A 18 11.42 0.42 -10.23
C PHE A 18 10.34 0.69 -11.28
N PHE A 19 9.65 1.83 -11.19
CA PHE A 19 8.60 2.27 -12.09
C PHE A 19 8.92 3.61 -12.77
N PRO A 20 9.90 3.67 -13.69
CA PRO A 20 10.42 4.92 -14.25
C PRO A 20 9.40 5.70 -15.10
N THR A 21 8.33 5.06 -15.55
CA THR A 21 7.26 5.67 -16.36
C THR A 21 6.00 6.02 -15.57
N PHE A 22 6.02 5.80 -14.25
CA PHE A 22 4.88 6.09 -13.38
C PHE A 22 4.88 7.55 -12.92
N THR A 23 3.70 7.99 -12.50
CA THR A 23 3.53 9.27 -11.81
C THR A 23 4.45 9.33 -10.59
N LEU A 24 5.08 10.47 -10.36
CA LEU A 24 5.93 10.67 -9.19
C LEU A 24 5.08 10.51 -7.92
N HIS A 25 5.52 9.59 -7.05
CA HIS A 25 4.96 9.38 -5.72
C HIS A 25 5.77 10.22 -4.72
N ASP A 26 5.67 11.53 -4.88
CA ASP A 26 6.38 12.55 -4.09
C ASP A 26 5.42 13.27 -3.11
N GLU A 27 5.91 14.33 -2.50
CA GLU A 27 5.11 15.17 -1.61
C GLU A 27 3.82 15.67 -2.28
N THR A 28 3.90 16.08 -3.55
CA THR A 28 2.76 16.62 -4.32
C THR A 28 1.67 15.56 -4.50
N HIS A 29 2.05 14.31 -4.78
CA HIS A 29 1.10 13.19 -4.85
C HIS A 29 0.39 13.01 -3.51
N ILE A 30 1.15 12.94 -2.42
CA ILE A 30 0.59 12.74 -1.07
C ILE A 30 -0.32 13.92 -0.67
N GLU A 31 0.07 15.15 -0.98
CA GLU A 31 -0.76 16.34 -0.76
C GLU A 31 -2.09 16.25 -1.54
N ASN A 32 -2.03 15.83 -2.80
CA ASN A 32 -3.24 15.63 -3.61
C ASN A 32 -4.15 14.54 -3.01
N VAL A 33 -3.61 13.43 -2.51
CA VAL A 33 -4.39 12.40 -1.82
C VAL A 33 -5.06 13.00 -0.57
N CYS A 34 -4.32 13.73 0.26
CA CYS A 34 -4.87 14.42 1.44
C CYS A 34 -5.98 15.42 1.06
N ASP A 35 -5.81 16.16 -0.02
CA ASP A 35 -6.81 17.11 -0.52
C ASP A 35 -8.09 16.41 -0.98
N TRP A 36 -7.96 15.26 -1.69
CA TRP A 36 -9.11 14.47 -2.08
C TRP A 36 -9.83 13.88 -0.87
N MET A 37 -9.10 13.31 0.09
CA MET A 37 -9.66 12.80 1.34
C MET A 37 -10.44 13.92 2.07
N ASN A 38 -9.85 15.11 2.18
CA ASN A 38 -10.50 16.26 2.81
C ASN A 38 -11.81 16.68 2.09
N LYS A 39 -11.82 16.66 0.75
CA LYS A 39 -13.03 16.95 -0.06
C LYS A 39 -14.10 15.89 0.14
N LEU A 40 -13.74 14.61 0.15
CA LEU A 40 -14.67 13.49 0.33
C LEU A 40 -15.29 13.48 1.74
N LEU A 41 -14.49 13.78 2.76
CA LEU A 41 -14.97 13.88 4.13
C LEU A 41 -15.96 15.04 4.33
N GLY A 42 -15.76 16.17 3.62
CA GLY A 42 -16.59 17.34 3.78
C GLY A 42 -16.76 17.76 5.24
N ASP A 43 -17.98 17.99 5.69
CA ASP A 43 -18.27 18.38 7.08
C ASP A 43 -18.02 17.26 8.11
N LYS A 44 -17.99 15.98 7.67
CA LYS A 44 -17.72 14.84 8.56
C LYS A 44 -16.32 14.91 9.18
N ARG A 45 -15.37 15.58 8.53
CA ARG A 45 -14.01 15.79 9.07
C ARG A 45 -13.99 16.42 10.46
N ASN A 46 -14.99 17.25 10.78
CA ASN A 46 -15.09 17.93 12.09
C ASN A 46 -15.44 16.97 13.24
N ASN A 47 -15.90 15.76 12.91
CA ASN A 47 -16.27 14.71 13.86
C ASN A 47 -15.15 13.67 14.06
N LEU A 48 -14.08 13.75 13.28
CA LEU A 48 -12.96 12.83 13.38
C LEU A 48 -12.18 13.06 14.68
N LYS A 49 -11.81 11.96 15.34
CA LYS A 49 -10.89 11.99 16.46
C LYS A 49 -9.46 12.23 15.97
N ALA A 50 -8.61 12.74 16.84
CA ALA A 50 -7.20 13.02 16.51
C ALA A 50 -6.47 11.77 15.98
N VAL A 51 -6.78 10.58 16.54
CA VAL A 51 -6.20 9.30 16.10
C VAL A 51 -6.64 8.92 14.68
N GLU A 52 -7.90 9.18 14.32
CA GLU A 52 -8.44 8.91 12.98
C GLU A 52 -7.78 9.83 11.94
N VAL A 53 -7.63 11.11 12.27
CA VAL A 53 -6.89 12.06 11.42
C VAL A 53 -5.43 11.61 11.24
N ALA A 54 -4.78 11.19 12.33
CA ALA A 54 -3.39 10.70 12.26
C ALA A 54 -3.28 9.44 11.38
N LEU A 55 -4.20 8.48 11.51
CA LEU A 55 -4.25 7.27 10.67
C LEU A 55 -4.46 7.61 9.20
N LEU A 56 -5.39 8.51 8.86
CA LEU A 56 -5.63 8.93 7.48
C LEU A 56 -4.39 9.61 6.86
N LEU A 57 -3.76 10.52 7.59
CA LEU A 57 -2.53 11.17 7.12
C LEU A 57 -1.41 10.15 6.90
N LEU A 58 -1.21 9.22 7.84
CA LEU A 58 -0.22 8.16 7.69
C LEU A 58 -0.55 7.23 6.54
N ALA A 59 -1.83 6.87 6.35
CA ALA A 59 -2.27 6.07 5.22
C ALA A 59 -1.97 6.78 3.90
N ALA A 60 -2.25 8.09 3.79
CA ALA A 60 -1.89 8.87 2.60
C ALA A 60 -0.40 8.82 2.27
N SER A 61 0.49 8.78 3.28
CA SER A 61 1.93 8.69 3.05
C SER A 61 2.46 7.28 2.83
N CYS A 62 1.68 6.25 3.20
CA CYS A 62 2.15 4.86 3.25
C CYS A 62 1.40 3.91 2.30
N HIS A 63 0.27 4.30 1.68
CA HIS A 63 -0.56 3.36 0.91
C HIS A 63 0.21 2.69 -0.24
N ASP A 64 1.08 3.42 -0.92
CA ASP A 64 1.83 2.97 -2.08
C ASP A 64 3.26 2.47 -1.77
N ILE A 65 3.71 2.50 -0.50
CA ILE A 65 5.10 2.11 -0.18
C ILE A 65 5.43 0.66 -0.56
N GLY A 66 4.43 -0.19 -0.71
CA GLY A 66 4.60 -1.55 -1.22
C GLY A 66 5.05 -1.61 -2.70
N MET A 67 4.93 -0.51 -3.46
CA MET A 67 5.51 -0.36 -4.80
C MET A 67 7.04 -0.14 -4.75
N SER A 68 7.58 0.27 -3.62
CA SER A 68 9.03 0.39 -3.43
C SER A 68 9.67 -1.00 -3.39
N VAL A 69 10.65 -1.22 -4.25
CA VAL A 69 11.36 -2.50 -4.38
C VAL A 69 12.86 -2.24 -4.34
N SER A 70 13.56 -2.77 -3.35
CA SER A 70 15.03 -2.75 -3.32
C SER A 70 15.61 -3.72 -4.36
N VAL A 71 16.90 -3.57 -4.68
CA VAL A 71 17.58 -4.51 -5.60
C VAL A 71 17.52 -5.94 -5.07
N GLN A 72 17.68 -6.12 -3.76
CA GLN A 72 17.58 -7.44 -3.14
C GLN A 72 16.16 -8.02 -3.26
N GLN A 73 15.13 -7.24 -2.97
CA GLN A 73 13.74 -7.67 -3.12
C GLN A 73 13.38 -8.00 -4.57
N GLU A 74 13.93 -7.26 -5.53
CA GLU A 74 13.76 -7.54 -6.97
C GLU A 74 14.32 -8.93 -7.33
N GLN A 75 15.52 -9.26 -6.83
CA GLN A 75 16.13 -10.58 -7.01
C GLN A 75 15.34 -11.69 -6.32
N GLU A 76 14.86 -11.45 -5.10
CA GLU A 76 14.04 -12.39 -4.36
C GLU A 76 12.71 -12.67 -5.07
N LEU A 77 12.03 -11.64 -5.58
CA LEU A 77 10.80 -11.79 -6.36
C LEU A 77 11.04 -12.57 -7.66
N ALA A 78 12.15 -12.32 -8.34
CA ALA A 78 12.49 -13.02 -9.58
C ALA A 78 12.85 -14.50 -9.32
N SER A 79 13.52 -14.81 -8.20
CA SER A 79 13.93 -16.18 -7.87
C SER A 79 12.81 -17.05 -7.29
N ASN A 80 11.73 -16.46 -6.78
CA ASN A 80 10.61 -17.14 -6.11
C ASN A 80 9.32 -17.16 -6.95
N SER A 81 9.43 -17.37 -8.26
CA SER A 81 8.29 -17.36 -9.20
C SER A 81 7.26 -18.49 -9.02
N GLU A 82 7.56 -19.45 -8.15
CA GLU A 82 6.66 -20.61 -7.87
C GLU A 82 5.72 -20.38 -6.68
N THR A 83 5.72 -19.21 -6.06
CA THR A 83 4.83 -18.90 -4.93
C THR A 83 3.37 -18.87 -5.35
N TRP A 84 2.48 -18.94 -4.35
CA TRP A 84 1.04 -18.85 -4.58
C TRP A 84 0.65 -17.53 -5.24
N GLU A 85 1.28 -16.43 -4.84
CA GLU A 85 1.03 -15.09 -5.37
C GLU A 85 1.36 -15.00 -6.86
N TRP A 86 2.46 -15.60 -7.31
CA TRP A 86 2.80 -15.68 -8.73
C TRP A 86 1.82 -16.53 -9.52
N ARG A 87 1.38 -17.68 -8.96
CA ARG A 87 0.38 -18.54 -9.61
C ARG A 87 -0.94 -17.80 -9.81
N GLU A 88 -1.37 -17.05 -8.77
CA GLU A 88 -2.58 -16.23 -8.85
C GLU A 88 -2.43 -15.08 -9.84
N PHE A 89 -1.27 -14.42 -9.86
CA PHE A 89 -0.96 -13.39 -10.85
C PHE A 89 -1.06 -13.94 -12.28
N PHE A 90 -0.47 -15.09 -12.57
CA PHE A 90 -0.55 -15.71 -13.90
C PHE A 90 -1.95 -16.18 -14.26
N ARG A 91 -2.73 -16.62 -13.28
CA ARG A 91 -4.13 -16.99 -13.49
C ARG A 91 -4.96 -15.79 -13.93
N THR A 92 -4.74 -14.64 -13.35
CA THR A 92 -5.45 -13.38 -13.66
C THR A 92 -4.85 -12.63 -14.85
N ASN A 93 -3.60 -12.96 -15.23
CA ASN A 93 -2.87 -12.39 -16.36
C ASN A 93 -2.41 -13.51 -17.34
N PRO A 94 -3.34 -14.13 -18.09
CA PRO A 94 -3.04 -15.35 -18.85
C PRO A 94 -2.02 -15.16 -19.96
N LYS A 95 -1.86 -13.96 -20.50
CA LYS A 95 -0.80 -13.66 -21.48
C LYS A 95 0.59 -13.75 -20.87
N ASP A 96 0.77 -13.21 -19.67
CA ASP A 96 2.02 -13.26 -18.93
C ASP A 96 2.32 -14.70 -18.48
N GLY A 97 1.29 -15.42 -18.04
CA GLY A 97 1.41 -16.85 -17.70
C GLY A 97 1.86 -17.71 -18.89
N ALA A 98 1.30 -17.49 -20.07
CA ALA A 98 1.69 -18.22 -21.29
C ALA A 98 3.13 -17.88 -21.73
N GLU A 99 3.53 -16.62 -21.61
CA GLU A 99 4.91 -16.19 -21.92
C GLU A 99 5.90 -16.83 -20.94
N PHE A 100 5.61 -16.79 -19.63
CA PHE A 100 6.43 -17.43 -18.60
C PHE A 100 6.55 -18.96 -18.80
N GLN A 101 5.44 -19.64 -19.09
CA GLN A 101 5.47 -21.08 -19.38
C GLN A 101 6.35 -21.44 -20.57
N LYS A 102 6.42 -20.56 -21.57
CA LYS A 102 7.23 -20.79 -22.77
C LYS A 102 8.72 -20.51 -22.56
N THR A 103 9.06 -19.48 -21.77
CA THR A 103 10.44 -18.99 -21.63
C THR A 103 11.13 -19.50 -20.36
N GLY A 104 10.37 -19.75 -19.30
CA GLY A 104 10.89 -19.97 -17.95
C GLY A 104 11.41 -18.68 -17.26
N ASP A 105 11.37 -17.54 -17.95
CA ASP A 105 11.96 -16.29 -17.48
C ASP A 105 10.90 -15.26 -17.13
N LEU A 106 11.11 -14.54 -16.02
CA LEU A 106 10.32 -13.38 -15.63
C LEU A 106 10.89 -12.12 -16.29
N SER A 107 10.14 -11.53 -17.21
CA SER A 107 10.51 -10.23 -17.77
C SER A 107 10.32 -9.11 -16.75
N ASP A 108 11.09 -8.01 -16.89
CA ASP A 108 10.91 -6.78 -16.09
C ASP A 108 9.47 -6.28 -16.10
N ARG A 109 8.79 -6.44 -17.23
CA ARG A 109 7.39 -6.07 -17.37
C ARG A 109 6.49 -6.91 -16.46
N MET A 110 6.68 -8.22 -16.42
CA MET A 110 5.92 -9.12 -15.54
C MET A 110 6.19 -8.80 -14.07
N LEU A 111 7.45 -8.57 -13.72
CA LEU A 111 7.86 -8.22 -12.37
C LEU A 111 7.18 -6.92 -11.89
N ARG A 112 7.20 -5.87 -12.73
CA ARG A 112 6.52 -4.60 -12.44
C ARG A 112 5.02 -4.78 -12.34
N SER A 113 4.39 -5.52 -13.25
CA SER A 113 2.96 -5.82 -13.20
C SER A 113 2.58 -6.57 -11.92
N PHE A 114 3.37 -7.56 -11.53
CA PHE A 114 3.17 -8.31 -10.29
C PHE A 114 3.25 -7.42 -9.05
N VAL A 115 4.29 -6.60 -8.93
CA VAL A 115 4.46 -5.67 -7.81
C VAL A 115 3.29 -4.69 -7.78
N ARG A 116 2.89 -4.13 -8.92
CA ARG A 116 1.76 -3.20 -9.01
C ARG A 116 0.43 -3.80 -8.54
N VAL A 117 0.14 -5.02 -8.93
CA VAL A 117 -1.11 -5.69 -8.52
C VAL A 117 -1.12 -6.05 -7.03
N ASN A 118 0.05 -6.36 -6.47
CA ASN A 118 0.18 -6.83 -5.09
C ASN A 118 0.74 -5.79 -4.11
N HIS A 119 0.96 -4.52 -4.53
CA HIS A 119 1.64 -3.52 -3.69
C HIS A 119 0.93 -3.27 -2.36
N HIS A 120 -0.40 -3.25 -2.35
CA HIS A 120 -1.19 -3.08 -1.14
C HIS A 120 -0.88 -4.16 -0.08
N LYS A 121 -0.68 -5.43 -0.48
CA LYS A 121 -0.31 -6.53 0.42
C LYS A 121 1.12 -6.35 0.96
N ARG A 122 2.01 -5.77 0.17
CA ARG A 122 3.42 -5.57 0.52
C ARG A 122 3.67 -4.42 1.51
N VAL A 123 2.66 -3.59 1.78
CA VAL A 123 2.77 -2.52 2.80
C VAL A 123 3.17 -3.09 4.17
N ALA A 124 2.66 -4.27 4.55
CA ALA A 124 3.00 -4.92 5.81
C ALA A 124 4.50 -5.25 5.95
N GLU A 125 5.17 -5.59 4.85
CA GLU A 125 6.63 -5.84 4.82
C GLU A 125 7.41 -4.54 5.06
N GLN A 126 6.94 -3.44 4.48
CA GLN A 126 7.59 -2.14 4.58
C GLN A 126 7.36 -1.49 5.95
N LEU A 127 6.15 -1.60 6.51
CA LEU A 127 5.81 -1.13 7.86
C LEU A 127 6.18 -2.19 8.92
N ASN A 128 7.46 -2.57 8.98
CA ASN A 128 7.89 -3.55 9.96
C ASN A 128 7.87 -2.99 11.41
N SER A 129 7.84 -3.91 12.40
CA SER A 129 7.71 -3.56 13.82
C SER A 129 8.85 -2.67 14.36
N LYS A 130 10.02 -2.66 13.73
CA LYS A 130 11.18 -1.85 14.15
C LYS A 130 10.97 -0.35 13.92
N LEU A 131 10.08 0.00 13.02
CA LEU A 131 9.74 1.39 12.70
C LEU A 131 8.62 1.95 13.57
N TRP A 132 7.93 1.08 14.33
CA TRP A 132 6.78 1.49 15.12
C TRP A 132 7.21 1.89 16.52
N PRO A 133 7.05 3.18 16.89
CA PRO A 133 7.39 3.64 18.24
C PRO A 133 6.46 3.00 19.29
N SER A 134 7.03 2.44 20.34
CA SER A 134 6.32 1.68 21.37
C SER A 134 5.21 2.44 22.11
N GLY A 135 5.22 3.76 22.08
CA GLY A 135 4.19 4.60 22.73
C GLY A 135 2.93 4.83 21.89
N LEU A 136 2.99 4.64 20.58
CA LEU A 136 1.86 5.01 19.70
C LEU A 136 0.64 4.11 19.86
N SER A 137 0.84 2.82 20.12
CA SER A 137 -0.27 1.87 20.35
C SER A 137 -1.07 2.21 21.61
N GLN A 138 -0.46 2.84 22.62
CA GLN A 138 -1.15 3.28 23.84
C GLN A 138 -2.08 4.48 23.58
N GLU A 139 -1.80 5.24 22.52
CA GLU A 139 -2.62 6.37 22.07
C GLU A 139 -3.71 5.94 21.06
N GLY A 140 -3.89 4.64 20.84
CA GLY A 140 -4.85 4.09 19.88
C GLY A 140 -4.36 4.14 18.42
N LEU A 141 -3.11 4.54 18.17
CA LEU A 141 -2.51 4.51 16.85
C LEU A 141 -1.82 3.16 16.66
N ASP A 142 -2.58 2.19 16.17
CA ASP A 142 -2.13 0.82 16.00
C ASP A 142 -1.53 0.58 14.59
N ARG A 143 -0.42 -0.17 14.57
CA ARG A 143 0.29 -0.53 13.32
C ARG A 143 -0.57 -1.37 12.39
N GLU A 144 -1.26 -2.36 12.94
CA GLU A 144 -2.09 -3.27 12.14
C GLU A 144 -3.28 -2.54 11.52
N THR A 145 -3.83 -1.57 12.24
CA THR A 145 -4.88 -0.69 11.72
C THR A 145 -4.36 0.14 10.54
N LEU A 146 -3.15 0.72 10.64
CA LEU A 146 -2.55 1.45 9.52
C LEU A 146 -2.29 0.53 8.32
N ILE A 147 -1.76 -0.67 8.54
CA ILE A 147 -1.55 -1.66 7.47
C ILE A 147 -2.86 -1.98 6.76
N ARG A 148 -3.93 -2.27 7.51
CA ARG A 148 -5.26 -2.56 6.94
C ARG A 148 -5.80 -1.38 6.13
N LEU A 149 -5.67 -0.15 6.63
CA LEU A 149 -6.03 1.05 5.87
C LEU A 149 -5.27 1.14 4.56
N CYS A 150 -3.95 0.97 4.59
CA CYS A 150 -3.14 0.98 3.38
C CYS A 150 -3.49 -0.17 2.43
N GLN A 151 -3.87 -1.35 2.93
CA GLN A 151 -4.26 -2.48 2.10
C GLN A 151 -5.62 -2.29 1.45
N SER A 152 -6.52 -1.57 2.10
CA SER A 152 -7.91 -1.40 1.66
C SER A 152 -8.05 -0.78 0.27
N HIS A 153 -7.11 0.09 -0.15
CA HIS A 153 -7.18 0.73 -1.48
C HIS A 153 -6.99 -0.26 -2.64
N GLY A 154 -6.45 -1.45 -2.38
CA GLY A 154 -6.30 -2.53 -3.36
C GLY A 154 -7.37 -3.62 -3.26
N GLU A 155 -8.30 -3.52 -2.29
CA GLU A 155 -9.34 -4.53 -2.06
C GLU A 155 -10.67 -4.15 -2.73
N PRO A 156 -11.43 -5.14 -3.23
CA PRO A 156 -12.77 -4.91 -3.70
C PRO A 156 -13.69 -4.36 -2.59
N LEU A 157 -14.56 -3.42 -2.92
CA LEU A 157 -15.46 -2.75 -1.96
C LEU A 157 -16.32 -3.74 -1.14
N ASP A 158 -16.71 -4.87 -1.74
CA ASP A 158 -17.52 -5.89 -1.05
C ASP A 158 -16.72 -6.57 0.06
N HIS A 159 -15.41 -6.79 -0.14
CA HIS A 159 -14.53 -7.36 0.88
C HIS A 159 -14.37 -6.40 2.08
N LEU A 160 -14.37 -5.09 1.83
CA LEU A 160 -14.23 -4.10 2.90
C LEU A 160 -15.44 -4.08 3.85
N ARG A 161 -16.64 -4.38 3.36
CA ARG A 161 -17.86 -4.44 4.17
C ARG A 161 -17.88 -5.62 5.12
N ASP A 162 -17.26 -6.74 4.73
CA ASP A 162 -17.29 -8.01 5.49
C ASP A 162 -16.09 -8.16 6.45
N SER A 163 -15.09 -7.28 6.42
CA SER A 163 -13.80 -7.48 7.07
C SER A 163 -13.64 -6.82 8.44
N GLY A 164 -14.74 -6.48 9.13
CA GLY A 164 -14.68 -6.01 10.54
C GLY A 164 -14.12 -4.60 10.73
N TYR A 165 -14.26 -3.75 9.73
CA TYR A 165 -13.87 -2.34 9.80
C TYR A 165 -14.80 -1.47 10.67
N GLU A 166 -15.79 -2.09 11.38
CA GLU A 166 -16.84 -1.37 12.11
C GLU A 166 -16.34 -0.57 13.31
N GLU A 167 -15.23 -0.96 13.94
CA GLU A 167 -14.76 -0.33 15.19
C GLU A 167 -14.26 1.12 15.03
N TYR A 168 -13.90 1.57 13.80
CA TYR A 168 -13.26 2.87 13.59
C TYR A 168 -13.86 3.71 12.45
N ASP A 169 -15.05 3.42 11.98
CA ASP A 169 -15.51 4.00 10.69
C ASP A 169 -14.51 3.76 9.54
N LEU A 170 -13.74 2.66 9.66
CA LEU A 170 -12.69 2.30 8.69
C LEU A 170 -13.24 2.06 7.29
N GLY A 171 -14.51 1.68 7.19
CA GLY A 171 -15.20 1.62 5.90
C GLY A 171 -15.20 2.95 5.15
N LEU A 172 -15.32 4.07 5.87
CA LEU A 172 -15.21 5.40 5.27
C LEU A 172 -13.75 5.69 4.86
N CYS A 173 -12.79 5.33 5.71
CA CYS A 173 -11.37 5.50 5.43
C CYS A 173 -10.91 4.63 4.24
N ALA A 174 -11.40 3.41 4.14
CA ALA A 174 -11.09 2.49 3.04
C ALA A 174 -11.66 2.96 1.68
N VAL A 175 -12.75 3.68 1.67
CA VAL A 175 -13.32 4.30 0.46
C VAL A 175 -12.54 5.55 0.05
N LEU A 176 -11.74 6.13 0.95
CA LEU A 176 -10.98 7.35 0.71
C LEU A 176 -9.59 7.11 0.11
N LEU A 177 -9.10 5.88 0.14
CA LEU A 177 -7.85 5.46 -0.49
C LEU A 177 -8.07 4.83 -1.85
#